data_501a86ade2be71547ee2352a5ad1d159
#
_entry.id   501a86ade2be71547ee2352a5ad1d159
#
_cell.length_a   1.000
_cell.length_b   1.000
_cell.length_c   1.000
_cell.angle_alpha   90.00
_cell.angle_beta   90.00
_cell.angle_gamma   90.00
#
_symmetry.space_group_name_H-M   'P 1'
#
loop_
_entity.id
_entity.type
_entity.pdbx_description
1 polymer ?
#
loop_
_entity_poly.entity_id
_entity_poly.type
_entity_poly.pdbx_seq_one_letter_code
_entity_poly.pdbx_strand_id
1 'polypeptide(L)'
;MLSEFDLISKYFKKPAVSASLGIGDDCALLVPTPGTQMAISTDMLVSGTHFFPDTDPRQLGHKSLAVNLSDLAAMGARPVAFTLALSLPSPDESWLKSFSEGLFSMADICRCELIGGDTTRGPLNICITVFGEVPVGQALRRDKAQYGDDIWISGSIGDARLALAHCLEEIELKPEEFKAVISNLQMPIPRVALGMELRKIAHAALDLSDGLTGDLNHILEASNVGATINVDALPISPVLAKQPRERQLYCALSGGDDYELCFTAPVSMRSRILEASTRTGVPVTRIGYVENEKGLRIKNSAGELQNLSFTSFDHFSTAQ
;
A
#
# COMPACT_ATOMS: atom_id res chain seq x y z
N MET A 1 17.95 31.93 8.72
CA MET A 1 16.85 30.96 8.82
C MET A 1 16.18 30.95 7.46
N LEU A 2 16.04 29.80 6.81
CA LEU A 2 15.39 29.71 5.50
C LEU A 2 13.91 30.06 5.64
N SER A 3 13.36 30.83 4.71
CA SER A 3 11.93 31.03 4.60
C SER A 3 11.24 29.79 4.07
N GLU A 4 9.92 29.72 4.16
CA GLU A 4 9.11 28.65 3.59
C GLU A 4 9.37 28.47 2.09
N PHE A 5 9.41 29.56 1.33
CA PHE A 5 9.71 29.56 -0.12
C PHE A 5 11.12 29.08 -0.43
N ASP A 6 12.12 29.40 0.43
CA ASP A 6 13.48 28.89 0.27
C ASP A 6 13.53 27.36 0.47
N LEU A 7 12.76 26.84 1.46
CA LEU A 7 12.66 25.40 1.71
C LEU A 7 12.02 24.67 0.52
N ILE A 8 10.88 25.16 0.04
CA ILE A 8 10.17 24.59 -1.11
C ILE A 8 11.09 24.60 -2.34
N SER A 9 11.75 25.73 -2.62
CA SER A 9 12.64 25.87 -3.76
C SER A 9 13.84 24.92 -3.69
N LYS A 10 14.42 24.75 -2.50
CA LYS A 10 15.63 23.97 -2.29
C LYS A 10 15.41 22.46 -2.27
N TYR A 11 14.31 22.00 -1.63
CA TYR A 11 14.10 20.58 -1.34
C TYR A 11 13.01 19.93 -2.18
N PHE A 12 12.02 20.68 -2.68
CA PHE A 12 10.86 20.13 -3.33
C PHE A 12 10.64 20.56 -4.78
N LYS A 13 11.20 21.70 -5.21
CA LYS A 13 11.02 22.16 -6.59
C LYS A 13 11.87 21.36 -7.56
N LYS A 14 11.24 20.50 -8.34
CA LYS A 14 11.83 19.80 -9.50
C LYS A 14 11.05 20.13 -10.77
N PRO A 15 11.67 20.03 -11.96
CA PRO A 15 10.95 20.10 -13.22
C PRO A 15 9.88 18.99 -13.27
N ALA A 16 8.66 19.34 -13.63
CA ALA A 16 7.58 18.40 -13.88
C ALA A 16 7.22 18.43 -15.37
N VAL A 17 7.24 17.26 -16.01
CA VAL A 17 6.92 17.10 -17.43
C VAL A 17 5.45 16.71 -17.62
N SER A 18 4.87 16.04 -16.62
CA SER A 18 3.47 15.60 -16.62
C SER A 18 2.47 16.76 -16.49
N ALA A 19 2.88 17.87 -15.88
CA ALA A 19 2.06 19.06 -15.72
C ALA A 19 2.52 20.16 -16.68
N SER A 20 1.58 20.84 -17.35
CA SER A 20 1.87 22.01 -18.17
C SER A 20 2.26 23.23 -17.33
N LEU A 21 1.90 23.24 -16.05
CA LEU A 21 2.32 24.17 -15.03
C LEU A 21 2.50 23.39 -13.71
N GLY A 22 3.68 23.48 -13.09
CA GLY A 22 4.01 22.82 -11.83
C GLY A 22 4.21 23.81 -10.67
N ILE A 23 5.15 23.47 -9.75
CA ILE A 23 5.43 24.28 -8.55
C ILE A 23 5.93 25.69 -8.95
N GLY A 24 5.29 26.71 -8.41
CA GLY A 24 5.70 28.12 -8.57
C GLY A 24 4.57 29.07 -8.98
N ASP A 25 3.37 28.55 -9.13
CA ASP A 25 2.14 29.30 -9.32
C ASP A 25 1.09 28.85 -8.29
N ASP A 26 -0.08 29.50 -8.23
CA ASP A 26 -1.16 29.19 -7.29
C ASP A 26 -1.71 27.77 -7.47
N CYS A 27 -1.67 27.22 -8.68
CA CYS A 27 -2.13 25.87 -9.00
C CYS A 27 -1.22 25.19 -10.02
N ALA A 28 -1.11 23.89 -9.94
CA ALA A 28 -0.60 23.09 -11.05
C ALA A 28 -1.68 22.85 -12.11
N LEU A 29 -1.27 22.75 -13.38
CA LEU A 29 -2.17 22.41 -14.49
C LEU A 29 -1.82 21.04 -15.05
N LEU A 30 -2.69 20.07 -14.81
CA LEU A 30 -2.55 18.69 -15.27
C LEU A 30 -3.58 18.40 -16.37
N VAL A 31 -3.08 17.92 -17.53
CA VAL A 31 -3.95 17.54 -18.65
C VAL A 31 -3.96 16.02 -18.76
N PRO A 32 -5.11 15.37 -18.49
CA PRO A 32 -5.23 13.91 -18.62
C PRO A 32 -4.97 13.43 -20.05
N THR A 33 -4.33 12.26 -20.17
CA THR A 33 -4.16 11.61 -21.48
C THR A 33 -5.54 11.28 -22.10
N PRO A 34 -5.79 11.60 -23.38
CA PRO A 34 -7.06 11.26 -24.03
C PRO A 34 -7.41 9.78 -23.90
N GLY A 35 -8.65 9.47 -23.54
CA GLY A 35 -9.13 8.09 -23.35
C GLY A 35 -8.82 7.50 -21.97
N THR A 36 -8.29 8.29 -21.05
CA THR A 36 -8.11 7.90 -19.64
C THR A 36 -9.07 8.65 -18.73
N GLN A 37 -9.18 8.16 -17.50
CA GLN A 37 -9.80 8.86 -16.37
C GLN A 37 -8.79 8.96 -15.24
N MET A 38 -8.92 9.98 -14.40
CA MET A 38 -8.05 10.18 -13.25
C MET A 38 -8.50 9.31 -12.07
N ALA A 39 -7.54 8.58 -11.50
CA ALA A 39 -7.65 7.98 -10.18
C ALA A 39 -6.93 8.92 -9.19
N ILE A 40 -7.60 9.28 -8.11
CA ILE A 40 -7.07 10.22 -7.11
C ILE A 40 -7.27 9.59 -5.74
N SER A 41 -6.20 9.58 -4.95
CA SER A 41 -6.23 9.16 -3.55
C SER A 41 -5.43 10.11 -2.67
N THR A 42 -5.72 10.10 -1.37
CA THR A 42 -5.04 10.93 -0.38
C THR A 42 -4.89 10.17 0.93
N ASP A 43 -3.65 10.05 1.39
CA ASP A 43 -3.33 9.55 2.72
C ASP A 43 -2.61 10.59 3.55
N MET A 44 -2.81 10.48 4.86
CA MET A 44 -2.19 11.31 5.88
C MET A 44 -1.40 10.43 6.86
N LEU A 45 -0.11 10.70 7.00
CA LEU A 45 0.75 10.05 7.99
C LEU A 45 1.03 11.01 9.14
N VAL A 46 0.65 10.57 10.35
CA VAL A 46 0.78 11.34 11.60
C VAL A 46 1.86 10.71 12.47
N SER A 47 2.78 11.54 12.96
CA SER A 47 3.84 11.10 13.89
C SER A 47 3.24 10.50 15.16
N GLY A 48 3.77 9.36 15.59
CA GLY A 48 3.29 8.61 16.75
C GLY A 48 2.07 7.73 16.48
N THR A 49 1.46 7.81 15.28
CA THR A 49 0.35 6.95 14.85
C THR A 49 0.78 6.04 13.71
N HIS A 50 1.30 6.58 12.62
CA HIS A 50 1.66 5.84 11.41
C HIS A 50 3.16 5.59 11.29
N PHE A 51 3.96 6.29 12.06
CA PHE A 51 5.41 6.14 12.12
C PHE A 51 5.96 6.64 13.47
N PHE A 52 7.10 6.10 13.88
CA PHE A 52 7.75 6.52 15.12
C PHE A 52 8.37 7.91 14.95
N PRO A 53 8.37 8.75 16.02
CA PRO A 53 8.93 10.11 15.96
C PRO A 53 10.40 10.18 15.55
N ASP A 54 11.16 9.10 15.80
CA ASP A 54 12.58 8.95 15.50
C ASP A 54 12.86 8.17 14.20
N THR A 55 11.81 7.90 13.39
CA THR A 55 11.97 7.24 12.08
C THR A 55 12.95 8.00 11.20
N ASP A 56 13.87 7.29 10.55
CA ASP A 56 14.80 7.87 9.59
C ASP A 56 14.06 8.67 8.51
N PRO A 57 14.39 9.97 8.31
CA PRO A 57 13.64 10.84 7.41
C PRO A 57 13.63 10.34 5.95
N ARG A 58 14.69 9.66 5.51
CA ARG A 58 14.75 9.11 4.15
C ARG A 58 13.77 7.96 3.97
N GLN A 59 13.70 7.06 4.96
CA GLN A 59 12.72 5.98 4.95
C GLN A 59 11.30 6.53 5.05
N LEU A 60 11.09 7.55 5.88
CA LEU A 60 9.79 8.21 6.00
C LEU A 60 9.36 8.87 4.69
N GLY A 61 10.26 9.56 3.99
CA GLY A 61 9.98 10.15 2.68
C GLY A 61 9.57 9.09 1.65
N HIS A 62 10.26 7.94 1.63
CA HIS A 62 9.90 6.80 0.79
C HIS A 62 8.50 6.27 1.17
N LYS A 63 8.27 5.92 2.45
CA LYS A 63 6.99 5.35 2.93
C LYS A 63 5.83 6.29 2.60
N SER A 64 5.99 7.59 2.84
CA SER A 64 4.91 8.57 2.65
C SER A 64 4.36 8.58 1.22
N LEU A 65 5.21 8.40 0.21
CA LEU A 65 4.73 8.31 -1.18
C LEU A 65 4.31 6.89 -1.55
N ALA A 66 5.02 5.88 -1.04
CA ALA A 66 4.76 4.48 -1.38
C ALA A 66 3.34 4.03 -0.98
N VAL A 67 2.84 4.43 0.21
CA VAL A 67 1.50 4.07 0.68
C VAL A 67 0.42 4.63 -0.26
N ASN A 68 0.54 5.89 -0.66
CA ASN A 68 -0.37 6.52 -1.61
C ASN A 68 -0.31 5.89 -3.02
N LEU A 69 0.89 5.51 -3.48
CA LEU A 69 1.05 4.82 -4.77
C LEU A 69 0.47 3.40 -4.75
N SER A 70 0.32 2.80 -3.57
CA SER A 70 -0.34 1.51 -3.38
C SER A 70 -1.83 1.58 -3.75
N ASP A 71 -2.52 2.65 -3.41
CA ASP A 71 -3.90 2.89 -3.86
C ASP A 71 -4.01 2.95 -5.39
N LEU A 72 -3.07 3.64 -6.04
CA LEU A 72 -3.04 3.68 -7.51
C LEU A 72 -2.77 2.29 -8.10
N ALA A 73 -1.91 1.49 -7.46
CA ALA A 73 -1.66 0.11 -7.86
C ALA A 73 -2.93 -0.74 -7.74
N ALA A 74 -3.67 -0.61 -6.62
CA ALA A 74 -4.93 -1.29 -6.37
C ALA A 74 -5.99 -0.99 -7.44
N MET A 75 -6.01 0.24 -7.95
CA MET A 75 -6.90 0.67 -9.05
C MET A 75 -6.38 0.31 -10.44
N GLY A 76 -5.17 -0.25 -10.54
CA GLY A 76 -4.48 -0.47 -11.81
C GLY A 76 -4.14 0.84 -12.52
N ALA A 77 -4.02 1.95 -11.82
CA ALA A 77 -3.70 3.26 -12.37
C ALA A 77 -2.19 3.42 -12.58
N ARG A 78 -1.81 4.11 -13.65
CA ARG A 78 -0.45 4.57 -13.89
C ARG A 78 -0.23 5.87 -13.11
N PRO A 79 0.71 5.94 -12.16
CA PRO A 79 1.04 7.20 -11.50
C PRO A 79 1.43 8.29 -12.50
N VAL A 80 1.06 9.52 -12.21
CA VAL A 80 1.37 10.70 -13.03
C VAL A 80 2.00 11.77 -12.18
N ALA A 81 1.31 12.19 -11.12
CA ALA A 81 1.72 13.30 -10.29
C ALA A 81 1.26 13.12 -8.84
N PHE A 82 1.82 13.93 -7.95
CA PHE A 82 1.36 14.05 -6.57
C PHE A 82 1.53 15.47 -6.04
N THR A 83 0.80 15.79 -4.99
CA THR A 83 0.99 16.99 -4.16
C THR A 83 1.38 16.57 -2.75
N LEU A 84 2.16 17.41 -2.06
CA LEU A 84 2.62 17.21 -0.71
C LEU A 84 2.22 18.37 0.19
N ALA A 85 1.37 18.13 1.18
CA ALA A 85 1.13 19.04 2.30
C ALA A 85 1.92 18.55 3.51
N LEU A 86 2.88 19.36 3.97
CA LEU A 86 3.85 19.00 5.00
C LEU A 86 3.79 19.98 6.17
N SER A 87 3.45 19.49 7.37
CA SER A 87 3.56 20.23 8.61
C SER A 87 4.82 19.81 9.36
N LEU A 88 5.64 20.78 9.76
CA LEU A 88 6.92 20.57 10.46
C LEU A 88 7.00 21.39 11.76
N PRO A 89 7.55 20.83 12.85
CA PRO A 89 7.75 21.59 14.09
C PRO A 89 8.81 22.67 13.93
N SER A 90 9.82 22.44 13.10
CA SER A 90 10.91 23.36 12.81
C SER A 90 11.54 23.07 11.44
N PRO A 91 12.16 24.06 10.79
CA PRO A 91 12.84 23.90 9.49
C PRO A 91 14.25 23.29 9.65
N ASP A 92 14.30 21.97 9.91
CA ASP A 92 15.57 21.23 9.98
C ASP A 92 16.01 20.87 8.56
N GLU A 93 17.10 21.48 8.11
CA GLU A 93 17.63 21.27 6.75
C GLU A 93 18.16 19.84 6.55
N SER A 94 18.73 19.21 7.57
CA SER A 94 19.25 17.84 7.46
C SER A 94 18.12 16.84 7.31
N TRP A 95 17.05 17.02 8.08
CA TRP A 95 15.84 16.24 8.01
C TRP A 95 15.15 16.39 6.64
N LEU A 96 14.94 17.63 6.20
CA LEU A 96 14.30 17.94 4.92
C LEU A 96 15.08 17.36 3.70
N LYS A 97 16.42 17.44 3.75
CA LYS A 97 17.28 16.85 2.73
C LYS A 97 17.05 15.34 2.64
N SER A 98 17.16 14.64 3.78
CA SER A 98 17.02 13.18 3.82
C SER A 98 15.59 12.74 3.44
N PHE A 99 14.57 13.44 3.94
CA PHE A 99 13.16 13.18 3.60
C PHE A 99 12.91 13.34 2.10
N SER A 100 13.34 14.46 1.51
CA SER A 100 13.15 14.71 0.09
C SER A 100 13.91 13.71 -0.80
N GLU A 101 15.11 13.27 -0.39
CA GLU A 101 15.84 12.21 -1.09
C GLU A 101 15.06 10.89 -1.12
N GLY A 102 14.45 10.48 0.00
CA GLY A 102 13.62 9.28 0.07
C GLY A 102 12.34 9.40 -0.76
N LEU A 103 11.65 10.52 -0.62
CA LEU A 103 10.44 10.84 -1.37
C LEU A 103 10.66 10.78 -2.88
N PHE A 104 11.69 11.47 -3.36
CA PHE A 104 12.01 11.50 -4.79
C PHE A 104 12.58 10.19 -5.32
N SER A 105 13.29 9.42 -4.50
CA SER A 105 13.70 8.07 -4.90
C SER A 105 12.49 7.19 -5.24
N MET A 106 11.41 7.26 -4.44
CA MET A 106 10.17 6.52 -4.73
C MET A 106 9.43 7.11 -5.92
N ALA A 107 9.38 8.44 -6.03
CA ALA A 107 8.78 9.15 -7.16
C ALA A 107 9.43 8.76 -8.50
N ASP A 108 10.76 8.70 -8.54
CA ASP A 108 11.53 8.33 -9.74
C ASP A 108 11.28 6.86 -10.15
N ILE A 109 11.21 5.93 -9.19
CA ILE A 109 10.89 4.52 -9.45
C ILE A 109 9.52 4.39 -10.12
N CYS A 110 8.51 5.11 -9.63
CA CYS A 110 7.15 5.04 -10.15
C CYS A 110 6.84 6.08 -11.24
N ARG A 111 7.83 6.92 -11.62
CA ARG A 111 7.66 8.00 -12.60
C ARG A 111 6.50 8.92 -12.25
N CYS A 112 6.42 9.31 -10.98
CA CYS A 112 5.39 10.17 -10.42
C CYS A 112 6.02 11.51 -10.01
N GLU A 113 5.47 12.63 -10.43
CA GLU A 113 6.10 13.94 -10.29
C GLU A 113 5.42 14.79 -9.22
N LEU A 114 6.22 15.46 -8.36
CA LEU A 114 5.68 16.44 -7.42
C LEU A 114 5.31 17.72 -8.19
N ILE A 115 4.04 18.09 -8.18
CA ILE A 115 3.51 19.22 -8.93
C ILE A 115 3.01 20.38 -8.07
N GLY A 116 2.87 20.21 -6.77
CA GLY A 116 2.36 21.23 -5.86
C GLY A 116 2.32 20.76 -4.43
N GLY A 117 1.75 21.58 -3.56
CA GLY A 117 1.57 21.27 -2.15
C GLY A 117 1.65 22.48 -1.25
N ASP A 118 1.84 22.24 0.04
CA ASP A 118 1.95 23.26 1.07
C ASP A 118 2.97 22.87 2.11
N THR A 119 3.61 23.85 2.75
CA THR A 119 4.53 23.60 3.87
C THR A 119 4.21 24.57 4.99
N THR A 120 3.88 24.07 6.16
CA THR A 120 3.49 24.89 7.30
C THR A 120 4.20 24.47 8.58
N ARG A 121 4.15 25.34 9.61
CA ARG A 121 4.66 25.02 10.94
C ARG A 121 3.58 24.38 11.80
N GLY A 122 3.86 23.20 12.35
CA GLY A 122 2.96 22.47 13.24
C GLY A 122 3.56 21.14 13.68
N PRO A 123 2.81 20.27 14.34
CA PRO A 123 3.20 18.89 14.59
C PRO A 123 3.54 18.19 13.28
N LEU A 124 4.52 17.27 13.31
CA LEU A 124 4.94 16.55 12.09
C LEU A 124 3.77 15.73 11.55
N ASN A 125 3.37 16.10 10.35
CA ASN A 125 2.27 15.49 9.60
C ASN A 125 2.56 15.58 8.12
N ILE A 126 2.32 14.50 7.38
CA ILE A 126 2.61 14.37 5.97
C ILE A 126 1.32 13.93 5.27
N CYS A 127 0.80 14.77 4.40
CA CYS A 127 -0.37 14.44 3.59
C CYS A 127 0.00 14.50 2.12
N ILE A 128 -0.20 13.39 1.40
CA ILE A 128 0.08 13.29 -0.02
C ILE A 128 -1.21 12.99 -0.75
N THR A 129 -1.46 13.71 -1.84
CA THR A 129 -2.51 13.37 -2.81
C THR A 129 -1.84 12.92 -4.09
N VAL A 130 -2.17 11.71 -4.55
CA VAL A 130 -1.64 11.13 -5.79
C VAL A 130 -2.67 11.20 -6.91
N PHE A 131 -2.17 11.41 -8.12
CA PHE A 131 -2.95 11.46 -9.36
C PHE A 131 -2.41 10.38 -10.30
N GLY A 132 -3.27 9.45 -10.70
CA GLY A 132 -2.94 8.41 -11.65
C GLY A 132 -3.93 8.35 -12.79
N GLU A 133 -3.54 7.74 -13.90
CA GLU A 133 -4.39 7.53 -15.06
C GLU A 133 -4.71 6.06 -15.25
N VAL A 134 -5.98 5.79 -15.54
CA VAL A 134 -6.45 4.47 -15.95
C VAL A 134 -7.31 4.59 -17.21
N PRO A 135 -7.15 3.74 -18.22
CA PRO A 135 -8.03 3.78 -19.39
C PRO A 135 -9.50 3.64 -18.98
N VAL A 136 -10.38 4.39 -19.64
CA VAL A 136 -11.81 4.39 -19.32
C VAL A 136 -12.36 2.95 -19.29
N GLY A 137 -13.05 2.61 -18.20
CA GLY A 137 -13.67 1.29 -18.00
C GLY A 137 -12.70 0.17 -17.63
N GLN A 138 -11.42 0.46 -17.35
CA GLN A 138 -10.42 -0.56 -16.98
C GLN A 138 -9.89 -0.44 -15.55
N ALA A 139 -10.45 0.45 -14.75
CA ALA A 139 -10.10 0.53 -13.34
C ALA A 139 -10.46 -0.78 -12.63
N LEU A 140 -9.54 -1.31 -11.83
CA LEU A 140 -9.83 -2.37 -10.87
C LEU A 140 -10.66 -1.75 -9.74
N ARG A 141 -11.70 -2.46 -9.32
CA ARG A 141 -12.66 -1.93 -8.35
C ARG A 141 -13.01 -3.01 -7.33
N ARG A 142 -13.30 -2.59 -6.09
CA ARG A 142 -13.71 -3.51 -5.01
C ARG A 142 -15.07 -4.19 -5.28
N ASP A 143 -15.96 -3.55 -6.05
CA ASP A 143 -17.35 -3.99 -6.32
C ASP A 143 -17.51 -4.94 -7.54
N LYS A 144 -16.45 -5.62 -7.95
CA LYS A 144 -16.46 -6.44 -9.19
C LYS A 144 -16.11 -7.91 -8.98
N ALA A 145 -15.86 -8.37 -7.75
CA ALA A 145 -15.63 -9.78 -7.48
C ALA A 145 -16.86 -10.61 -7.85
N GLN A 146 -16.63 -11.79 -8.42
CA GLN A 146 -17.68 -12.67 -8.91
C GLN A 146 -17.58 -14.05 -8.25
N TYR A 147 -18.73 -14.70 -8.08
CA TYR A 147 -18.78 -16.09 -7.65
C TYR A 147 -17.89 -16.98 -8.53
N GLY A 148 -17.09 -17.81 -7.89
CA GLY A 148 -16.15 -18.71 -8.55
C GLY A 148 -14.81 -18.09 -8.92
N ASP A 149 -14.57 -16.80 -8.63
CA ASP A 149 -13.24 -16.21 -8.75
C ASP A 149 -12.26 -16.85 -7.77
N ASP A 150 -11.03 -17.04 -8.19
CA ASP A 150 -9.91 -17.28 -7.28
C ASP A 150 -9.52 -15.98 -6.56
N ILE A 151 -9.05 -16.09 -5.32
CA ILE A 151 -8.48 -14.98 -4.54
C ILE A 151 -6.97 -15.13 -4.51
N TRP A 152 -6.28 -14.04 -4.83
CA TRP A 152 -4.83 -13.97 -4.96
C TRP A 152 -4.23 -12.86 -4.10
N ILE A 153 -2.99 -13.08 -3.62
CA ILE A 153 -2.17 -12.06 -2.95
C ILE A 153 -0.84 -11.96 -3.68
N SER A 154 -0.35 -10.73 -3.86
CA SER A 154 1.01 -10.47 -4.33
C SER A 154 2.02 -10.53 -3.19
N GLY A 155 3.28 -10.80 -3.50
CA GLY A 155 4.40 -10.76 -2.56
C GLY A 155 4.26 -11.69 -1.35
N SER A 156 4.61 -11.19 -0.18
CA SER A 156 4.43 -11.82 1.14
C SER A 156 3.83 -10.83 2.12
N ILE A 157 3.06 -11.34 3.08
CA ILE A 157 2.31 -10.53 4.04
C ILE A 157 2.70 -10.84 5.49
N GLY A 158 2.47 -9.87 6.38
CA GLY A 158 2.65 -9.97 7.82
C GLY A 158 4.03 -9.59 8.33
N ASP A 159 5.02 -9.36 7.46
CA ASP A 159 6.38 -8.98 7.87
C ASP A 159 6.44 -7.56 8.44
N ALA A 160 5.62 -6.63 7.93
CA ALA A 160 5.53 -5.28 8.48
C ALA A 160 5.02 -5.31 9.92
N ARG A 161 3.95 -6.08 10.20
CA ARG A 161 3.43 -6.25 11.57
C ARG A 161 4.42 -6.98 12.49
N LEU A 162 5.16 -7.96 11.97
CA LEU A 162 6.20 -8.64 12.73
C LEU A 162 7.32 -7.67 13.13
N ALA A 163 7.75 -6.80 12.21
CA ALA A 163 8.73 -5.76 12.50
C ALA A 163 8.20 -4.74 13.51
N LEU A 164 6.94 -4.31 13.35
CA LEU A 164 6.27 -3.40 14.28
C LEU A 164 6.21 -4.00 15.70
N ALA A 165 5.87 -5.29 15.83
CA ALA A 165 5.85 -5.96 17.12
C ALA A 165 7.20 -5.95 17.85
N HIS A 166 8.30 -6.04 17.10
CA HIS A 166 9.64 -5.90 17.67
C HIS A 166 9.93 -4.45 18.08
N CYS A 167 9.57 -3.46 17.23
CA CYS A 167 9.74 -2.04 17.56
C CYS A 167 8.93 -1.60 18.79
N LEU A 168 7.76 -2.22 19.02
CA LEU A 168 6.89 -1.98 20.19
C LEU A 168 7.27 -2.84 21.40
N GLU A 169 8.38 -3.60 21.34
CA GLU A 169 8.86 -4.49 22.41
C GLU A 169 7.85 -5.61 22.80
N GLU A 170 6.87 -5.91 21.92
CA GLU A 170 5.92 -7.03 22.12
C GLU A 170 6.62 -8.39 21.95
N ILE A 171 7.70 -8.40 21.16
CA ILE A 171 8.53 -9.58 20.88
C ILE A 171 9.99 -9.19 20.72
N GLU A 172 10.87 -10.17 20.84
CA GLU A 172 12.28 -10.03 20.51
C GLU A 172 12.62 -10.87 19.26
N LEU A 173 13.09 -10.21 18.19
CA LEU A 173 13.67 -10.83 17.01
C LEU A 173 15.19 -10.78 17.09
N LYS A 174 15.85 -11.78 16.53
CA LYS A 174 17.31 -11.72 16.35
C LYS A 174 17.66 -10.61 15.37
N PRO A 175 18.86 -9.99 15.49
CA PRO A 175 19.25 -8.87 14.63
C PRO A 175 19.12 -9.17 13.13
N GLU A 176 19.49 -10.37 12.68
CA GLU A 176 19.34 -10.80 11.29
C GLU A 176 17.89 -10.99 10.86
N GLU A 177 17.00 -11.43 11.74
CA GLU A 177 15.56 -11.57 11.49
C GLU A 177 14.90 -10.20 11.40
N PHE A 178 15.20 -9.32 12.34
CA PHE A 178 14.70 -7.94 12.32
C PHE A 178 15.14 -7.20 11.04
N LYS A 179 16.43 -7.27 10.70
CA LYS A 179 16.97 -6.67 9.47
C LYS A 179 16.27 -7.18 8.20
N ALA A 180 15.82 -8.43 8.20
CA ALA A 180 15.14 -9.01 7.03
C ALA A 180 13.70 -8.52 6.86
N VAL A 181 13.02 -8.07 7.93
CA VAL A 181 11.61 -7.70 7.89
C VAL A 181 11.35 -6.19 8.04
N ILE A 182 12.28 -5.43 8.65
CA ILE A 182 12.05 -4.01 8.95
C ILE A 182 11.80 -3.15 7.70
N SER A 183 12.39 -3.52 6.56
CA SER A 183 12.17 -2.80 5.31
C SER A 183 10.73 -2.85 4.83
N ASN A 184 9.96 -3.90 5.16
CA ASN A 184 8.56 -4.01 4.78
C ASN A 184 7.71 -2.98 5.53
N LEU A 185 8.06 -2.66 6.78
CA LEU A 185 7.41 -1.62 7.57
C LEU A 185 7.83 -0.20 7.14
N GLN A 186 9.13 0.00 6.90
CA GLN A 186 9.69 1.35 6.71
C GLN A 186 9.78 1.79 5.25
N MET A 187 9.91 0.85 4.33
CA MET A 187 10.11 1.13 2.89
C MET A 187 9.29 0.16 2.03
N PRO A 188 7.95 0.14 2.16
CA PRO A 188 7.09 -0.71 1.34
C PRO A 188 7.26 -0.41 -0.15
N ILE A 189 7.02 -1.41 -1.00
CA ILE A 189 7.14 -1.29 -2.46
C ILE A 189 5.75 -1.42 -3.08
N PRO A 190 5.12 -0.34 -3.55
CA PRO A 190 3.80 -0.38 -4.15
C PRO A 190 3.81 -1.21 -5.45
N ARG A 191 2.81 -2.05 -5.64
CA ARG A 191 2.73 -3.02 -6.74
C ARG A 191 2.16 -2.41 -8.04
N VAL A 192 2.57 -1.19 -8.37
CA VAL A 192 2.06 -0.41 -9.51
C VAL A 192 2.13 -1.19 -10.83
N ALA A 193 3.28 -1.78 -11.14
CA ALA A 193 3.45 -2.53 -12.38
C ALA A 193 2.50 -3.73 -12.44
N LEU A 194 2.35 -4.47 -11.35
CA LEU A 194 1.43 -5.61 -11.28
C LEU A 194 -0.04 -5.14 -11.41
N GLY A 195 -0.44 -4.09 -10.69
CA GLY A 195 -1.79 -3.52 -10.79
C GLY A 195 -2.16 -3.16 -12.23
N MET A 196 -1.23 -2.53 -12.97
CA MET A 196 -1.42 -2.20 -14.37
C MET A 196 -1.58 -3.44 -15.27
N GLU A 197 -0.83 -4.51 -15.01
CA GLU A 197 -0.92 -5.78 -15.75
C GLU A 197 -2.21 -6.55 -15.45
N LEU A 198 -2.77 -6.39 -14.24
CA LEU A 198 -4.01 -7.03 -13.83
C LEU A 198 -5.26 -6.45 -14.49
N ARG A 199 -5.20 -5.30 -15.16
CA ARG A 199 -6.31 -4.77 -15.95
C ARG A 199 -6.78 -5.83 -16.95
N LYS A 200 -8.11 -6.01 -17.08
CA LYS A 200 -8.72 -7.05 -17.95
C LYS A 200 -8.35 -8.50 -17.59
N ILE A 201 -7.70 -8.71 -16.44
CA ILE A 201 -7.37 -10.04 -15.90
C ILE A 201 -8.14 -10.25 -14.61
N ALA A 202 -7.98 -9.33 -13.65
CA ALA A 202 -8.68 -9.36 -12.38
C ALA A 202 -10.07 -8.70 -12.51
N HIS A 203 -11.03 -9.22 -11.74
CA HIS A 203 -12.34 -8.61 -11.59
C HIS A 203 -12.31 -7.51 -10.52
N ALA A 204 -11.78 -7.80 -9.32
CA ALA A 204 -11.65 -6.85 -8.24
C ALA A 204 -10.23 -6.83 -7.68
N ALA A 205 -9.85 -5.70 -7.10
CA ALA A 205 -8.59 -5.57 -6.38
C ALA A 205 -8.67 -4.48 -5.32
N LEU A 206 -7.81 -4.60 -4.30
CA LEU A 206 -7.42 -3.56 -3.34
C LEU A 206 -5.98 -3.83 -2.88
N ASP A 207 -5.39 -2.89 -2.17
CA ASP A 207 -4.14 -3.10 -1.44
C ASP A 207 -4.40 -3.46 0.03
N LEU A 208 -3.40 -4.05 0.67
CA LEU A 208 -3.47 -4.50 2.06
C LEU A 208 -2.81 -3.47 2.97
N SER A 209 -3.60 -2.60 3.58
CA SER A 209 -3.18 -1.55 4.52
C SER A 209 -3.52 -1.87 5.96
N ASP A 210 -4.70 -2.44 6.22
CA ASP A 210 -5.25 -2.67 7.57
C ASP A 210 -5.27 -4.15 7.97
N GLY A 211 -4.84 -5.01 7.06
CA GLY A 211 -4.76 -6.46 7.22
C GLY A 211 -5.75 -7.23 6.36
N LEU A 212 -5.33 -8.41 5.91
CA LEU A 212 -6.04 -9.22 4.91
C LEU A 212 -7.52 -9.43 5.21
N THR A 213 -7.88 -9.71 6.47
CA THR A 213 -9.28 -10.02 6.82
C THR A 213 -10.19 -8.81 6.70
N GLY A 214 -9.72 -7.63 7.12
CA GLY A 214 -10.46 -6.38 6.98
C GLY A 214 -10.57 -5.95 5.53
N ASP A 215 -9.45 -5.89 4.87
CA ASP A 215 -9.36 -5.41 3.49
C ASP A 215 -10.14 -6.32 2.53
N LEU A 216 -9.99 -7.65 2.63
CA LEU A 216 -10.78 -8.58 1.81
C LEU A 216 -12.29 -8.42 2.06
N ASN A 217 -12.72 -8.16 3.31
CA ASN A 217 -14.13 -7.93 3.60
C ASN A 217 -14.68 -6.72 2.83
N HIS A 218 -13.88 -5.68 2.58
CA HIS A 218 -14.32 -4.55 1.75
C HIS A 218 -14.64 -4.97 0.30
N ILE A 219 -13.87 -5.91 -0.28
CA ILE A 219 -14.23 -6.49 -1.59
C ILE A 219 -15.53 -7.28 -1.48
N LEU A 220 -15.65 -8.13 -0.46
CA LEU A 220 -16.81 -9.03 -0.30
C LEU A 220 -18.11 -8.24 -0.11
N GLU A 221 -18.09 -7.22 0.74
CA GLU A 221 -19.23 -6.35 0.98
C GLU A 221 -19.62 -5.55 -0.26
N ALA A 222 -18.63 -4.87 -0.88
CA ALA A 222 -18.86 -4.06 -2.08
C ALA A 222 -19.39 -4.89 -3.26
N SER A 223 -18.93 -6.15 -3.39
CA SER A 223 -19.35 -7.09 -4.44
C SER A 223 -20.57 -7.94 -4.06
N ASN A 224 -21.04 -7.84 -2.80
CA ASN A 224 -22.17 -8.60 -2.27
C ASN A 224 -22.01 -10.13 -2.36
N VAL A 225 -20.81 -10.62 -2.08
CA VAL A 225 -20.39 -12.03 -2.13
C VAL A 225 -19.75 -12.47 -0.81
N GLY A 226 -19.36 -13.73 -0.68
CA GLY A 226 -18.53 -14.24 0.39
C GLY A 226 -17.27 -14.91 -0.14
N ALA A 227 -16.43 -15.41 0.77
CA ALA A 227 -15.21 -16.09 0.40
C ALA A 227 -14.80 -17.17 1.40
N THR A 228 -14.02 -18.14 0.90
CA THR A 228 -13.21 -19.04 1.72
C THR A 228 -11.75 -18.84 1.39
N ILE A 229 -10.90 -18.60 2.41
CA ILE A 229 -9.44 -18.57 2.29
C ILE A 229 -8.80 -19.71 3.06
N ASN A 230 -7.66 -20.18 2.56
CA ASN A 230 -6.84 -21.21 3.19
C ASN A 230 -5.63 -20.57 3.87
N VAL A 231 -5.58 -20.61 5.20
CA VAL A 231 -4.48 -20.02 5.99
C VAL A 231 -3.13 -20.69 5.77
N ASP A 232 -3.11 -21.93 5.31
CA ASP A 232 -1.85 -22.62 5.01
C ASP A 232 -1.29 -22.27 3.63
N ALA A 233 -2.08 -21.58 2.82
CA ALA A 233 -1.65 -21.05 1.52
C ALA A 233 -1.19 -19.59 1.58
N LEU A 234 -1.26 -18.94 2.74
CA LEU A 234 -0.84 -17.54 2.87
C LEU A 234 0.65 -17.39 2.57
N PRO A 235 1.04 -16.44 1.71
CA PRO A 235 2.44 -16.18 1.38
C PRO A 235 3.11 -15.42 2.53
N ILE A 236 3.77 -16.14 3.42
CA ILE A 236 4.55 -15.58 4.54
C ILE A 236 6.05 -15.76 4.31
N SER A 237 6.86 -14.85 4.84
CA SER A 237 8.31 -14.94 4.72
C SER A 237 8.90 -16.10 5.53
N PRO A 238 10.15 -16.53 5.23
CA PRO A 238 10.86 -17.50 6.05
C PRO A 238 11.11 -17.04 7.49
N VAL A 239 11.10 -15.73 7.78
CA VAL A 239 11.24 -15.18 9.13
C VAL A 239 9.93 -15.36 9.89
N LEU A 240 8.82 -14.94 9.30
CA LEU A 240 7.49 -15.11 9.90
C LEU A 240 7.12 -16.60 10.06
N ALA A 241 7.51 -17.47 9.12
CA ALA A 241 7.26 -18.91 9.19
C ALA A 241 7.95 -19.61 10.37
N LYS A 242 9.00 -19.02 10.96
CA LYS A 242 9.66 -19.54 12.17
C LYS A 242 8.96 -19.14 13.47
N GLN A 243 8.02 -18.20 13.41
CA GLN A 243 7.28 -17.72 14.57
C GLN A 243 6.20 -18.75 15.00
N PRO A 244 5.71 -18.70 16.24
CA PRO A 244 4.56 -19.50 16.67
C PRO A 244 3.36 -19.31 15.73
N ARG A 245 2.61 -20.38 15.47
CA ARG A 245 1.49 -20.36 14.50
C ARG A 245 0.49 -19.24 14.74
N GLU A 246 0.13 -18.98 15.98
CA GLU A 246 -0.79 -17.89 16.34
C GLU A 246 -0.26 -16.53 15.85
N ARG A 247 1.03 -16.27 16.04
CA ARG A 247 1.68 -15.04 15.56
C ARG A 247 1.74 -14.98 14.04
N GLN A 248 2.03 -16.10 13.36
CA GLN A 248 1.98 -16.15 11.90
C GLN A 248 0.61 -15.72 11.41
N LEU A 249 -0.46 -16.28 11.98
CA LEU A 249 -1.83 -15.99 11.59
C LEU A 249 -2.23 -14.55 11.94
N TYR A 250 -1.87 -14.08 13.12
CA TYR A 250 -2.13 -12.70 13.53
C TYR A 250 -1.46 -11.69 12.59
N CYS A 251 -0.16 -11.83 12.34
CA CYS A 251 0.57 -10.92 11.45
C CYS A 251 0.03 -10.96 10.02
N ALA A 252 -0.26 -12.13 9.47
CA ALA A 252 -0.68 -12.26 8.08
C ALA A 252 -2.16 -11.92 7.84
N LEU A 253 -3.05 -12.09 8.84
CA LEU A 253 -4.49 -11.86 8.66
C LEU A 253 -4.96 -10.49 9.13
N SER A 254 -4.34 -9.96 10.19
CA SER A 254 -4.77 -8.72 10.86
C SER A 254 -3.66 -7.69 10.99
N GLY A 255 -2.43 -8.02 10.57
CA GLY A 255 -1.35 -7.05 10.48
C GLY A 255 -1.54 -6.15 9.28
N GLY A 256 -1.40 -4.85 9.46
CA GLY A 256 -1.42 -3.87 8.38
C GLY A 256 -0.02 -3.57 7.83
N ASP A 257 0.07 -2.51 7.06
CA ASP A 257 1.32 -1.98 6.46
C ASP A 257 1.99 -2.88 5.40
N ASP A 258 1.30 -3.89 4.86
CA ASP A 258 1.88 -4.79 3.86
C ASP A 258 1.98 -4.16 2.45
N TYR A 259 1.00 -3.35 2.05
CA TYR A 259 0.92 -2.68 0.74
C TYR A 259 1.10 -3.64 -0.45
N GLU A 260 0.67 -4.88 -0.25
CA GLU A 260 0.52 -5.88 -1.30
C GLU A 260 -0.88 -5.81 -1.90
N LEU A 261 -1.07 -6.38 -3.10
CA LEU A 261 -2.39 -6.45 -3.73
C LEU A 261 -3.12 -7.74 -3.34
N CYS A 262 -4.37 -7.61 -2.87
CA CYS A 262 -5.34 -8.68 -2.83
C CYS A 262 -6.31 -8.49 -4.00
N PHE A 263 -6.48 -9.52 -4.85
CA PHE A 263 -7.34 -9.41 -6.02
C PHE A 263 -8.09 -10.70 -6.32
N THR A 264 -9.22 -10.57 -7.01
CA THR A 264 -10.03 -11.70 -7.46
C THR A 264 -10.00 -11.80 -8.97
N ALA A 265 -9.97 -13.03 -9.48
CA ALA A 265 -9.94 -13.27 -10.93
C ALA A 265 -10.57 -14.63 -11.29
N PRO A 266 -11.18 -14.75 -12.48
CA PRO A 266 -11.75 -16.02 -12.93
C PRO A 266 -10.67 -17.09 -13.12
N VAL A 267 -11.03 -18.34 -12.84
CA VAL A 267 -10.15 -19.51 -12.96
C VAL A 267 -9.44 -19.58 -14.33
N SER A 268 -10.12 -19.15 -15.39
CA SER A 268 -9.57 -19.12 -16.76
C SER A 268 -8.39 -18.16 -16.93
N MET A 269 -8.19 -17.21 -16.01
CA MET A 269 -7.12 -16.21 -16.08
C MET A 269 -5.84 -16.62 -15.33
N ARG A 270 -5.80 -17.79 -14.67
CA ARG A 270 -4.63 -18.24 -13.90
C ARG A 270 -3.31 -18.14 -14.67
N SER A 271 -3.26 -18.59 -15.92
CA SER A 271 -2.04 -18.52 -16.75
C SER A 271 -1.61 -17.07 -16.98
N ARG A 272 -2.55 -16.17 -17.28
CA ARG A 272 -2.27 -14.75 -17.49
C ARG A 272 -1.81 -14.04 -16.21
N ILE A 273 -2.32 -14.44 -15.04
CA ILE A 273 -1.86 -13.95 -13.74
C ILE A 273 -0.40 -14.34 -13.51
N LEU A 274 -0.04 -15.59 -13.76
CA LEU A 274 1.34 -16.07 -13.63
C LEU A 274 2.30 -15.41 -14.65
N GLU A 275 1.82 -15.13 -15.85
CA GLU A 275 2.58 -14.33 -16.82
C GLU A 275 2.80 -12.88 -16.35
N ALA A 276 1.76 -12.23 -15.81
CA ALA A 276 1.87 -10.89 -15.21
C ALA A 276 2.86 -10.88 -14.04
N SER A 277 2.79 -11.88 -13.16
CA SER A 277 3.76 -12.10 -12.08
C SER A 277 5.20 -12.18 -12.60
N THR A 278 5.42 -12.98 -13.64
CA THR A 278 6.75 -13.14 -14.26
C THR A 278 7.26 -11.83 -14.88
N ARG A 279 6.39 -11.11 -15.63
CA ARG A 279 6.76 -9.83 -16.27
C ARG A 279 7.11 -8.74 -15.27
N THR A 280 6.41 -8.71 -14.15
CA THR A 280 6.62 -7.67 -13.12
C THR A 280 7.65 -8.07 -12.06
N GLY A 281 8.05 -9.34 -12.02
CA GLY A 281 8.94 -9.89 -10.99
C GLY A 281 8.28 -9.96 -9.60
N VAL A 282 6.96 -9.81 -9.52
CA VAL A 282 6.20 -9.86 -8.26
C VAL A 282 5.53 -11.23 -8.14
N PRO A 283 5.89 -12.08 -7.17
CA PRO A 283 5.22 -13.35 -6.96
C PRO A 283 3.75 -13.15 -6.60
N VAL A 284 2.90 -14.07 -6.99
CA VAL A 284 1.48 -14.08 -6.65
C VAL A 284 1.06 -15.45 -6.15
N THR A 285 0.23 -15.49 -5.13
CA THR A 285 -0.21 -16.73 -4.48
C THR A 285 -1.73 -16.79 -4.42
N ARG A 286 -2.31 -17.90 -4.89
CA ARG A 286 -3.73 -18.16 -4.74
C ARG A 286 -4.02 -18.64 -3.33
N ILE A 287 -4.88 -17.94 -2.61
CA ILE A 287 -5.18 -18.21 -1.20
C ILE A 287 -6.61 -18.71 -0.96
N GLY A 288 -7.51 -18.62 -1.96
CA GLY A 288 -8.90 -18.98 -1.74
C GLY A 288 -9.76 -18.78 -2.97
N TYR A 289 -11.07 -18.64 -2.73
CA TYR A 289 -12.08 -18.46 -3.78
C TYR A 289 -13.30 -17.71 -3.26
N VAL A 290 -14.01 -17.07 -4.18
CA VAL A 290 -15.24 -16.30 -3.93
C VAL A 290 -16.46 -17.20 -3.98
N GLU A 291 -17.37 -17.02 -3.01
CA GLU A 291 -18.60 -17.82 -2.83
C GLU A 291 -19.85 -16.93 -2.87
N ASN A 292 -21.02 -17.55 -3.11
CA ASN A 292 -22.31 -16.84 -3.04
C ASN A 292 -22.74 -16.56 -1.59
N GLU A 293 -22.41 -17.47 -0.67
CA GLU A 293 -22.77 -17.30 0.75
C GLU A 293 -21.89 -16.21 1.37
N LYS A 294 -22.53 -15.14 1.85
CA LYS A 294 -21.83 -13.97 2.40
C LYS A 294 -20.94 -14.30 3.61
N GLY A 295 -19.95 -13.46 3.84
CA GLY A 295 -18.99 -13.55 4.91
C GLY A 295 -17.71 -14.25 4.51
N LEU A 296 -16.68 -14.08 5.34
CA LEU A 296 -15.35 -14.65 5.15
C LEU A 296 -15.21 -15.93 6.00
N ARG A 297 -14.88 -17.03 5.36
CA ARG A 297 -14.56 -18.30 6.01
C ARG A 297 -13.07 -18.55 5.92
N ILE A 298 -12.46 -18.82 7.06
CA ILE A 298 -11.04 -19.10 7.18
C ILE A 298 -10.88 -20.59 7.48
N LYS A 299 -10.18 -21.32 6.60
CA LYS A 299 -9.97 -22.77 6.73
C LYS A 299 -8.48 -23.10 6.67
N ASN A 300 -8.10 -24.24 7.25
CA ASN A 300 -6.80 -24.85 7.01
C ASN A 300 -6.85 -25.79 5.79
N SER A 301 -5.71 -26.38 5.42
CA SER A 301 -5.62 -27.32 4.28
C SER A 301 -6.41 -28.62 4.47
N ALA A 302 -6.78 -28.96 5.71
CA ALA A 302 -7.67 -30.08 6.01
C ALA A 302 -9.16 -29.72 5.83
N GLY A 303 -9.47 -28.45 5.52
CA GLY A 303 -10.84 -27.94 5.38
C GLY A 303 -11.53 -27.56 6.68
N GLU A 304 -10.80 -27.55 7.79
CA GLU A 304 -11.32 -27.23 9.13
C GLU A 304 -11.43 -25.71 9.30
N LEU A 305 -12.58 -25.24 9.77
CA LEU A 305 -12.79 -23.83 10.10
C LEU A 305 -11.87 -23.38 11.24
N GLN A 306 -11.21 -22.25 11.05
CA GLN A 306 -10.39 -21.59 12.04
C GLN A 306 -11.20 -20.47 12.68
N ASN A 307 -11.57 -20.64 13.95
CA ASN A 307 -12.25 -19.61 14.74
C ASN A 307 -11.22 -18.61 15.25
N LEU A 308 -10.86 -17.63 14.40
CA LEU A 308 -9.90 -16.58 14.71
C LEU A 308 -10.68 -15.30 15.02
N SER A 309 -10.40 -14.70 16.19
CA SER A 309 -11.01 -13.46 16.66
C SER A 309 -10.09 -12.25 16.44
N PHE A 310 -9.40 -12.20 15.31
CA PHE A 310 -8.55 -11.07 14.97
C PHE A 310 -9.38 -9.94 14.37
N THR A 311 -9.16 -8.71 14.83
CA THR A 311 -9.74 -7.48 14.28
C THR A 311 -8.67 -6.75 13.48
N SER A 312 -9.04 -6.21 12.33
CA SER A 312 -8.19 -5.29 11.57
C SER A 312 -7.96 -3.99 12.33
N PHE A 313 -6.95 -3.25 11.94
CA PHE A 313 -6.68 -1.94 12.50
C PHE A 313 -7.86 -0.98 12.25
N ASP A 314 -8.21 -0.18 13.26
CA ASP A 314 -9.21 0.88 13.18
C ASP A 314 -8.76 2.04 14.08
N HIS A 315 -8.58 3.24 13.50
CA HIS A 315 -8.12 4.45 14.18
C HIS A 315 -8.99 4.88 15.36
N PHE A 316 -10.24 4.48 15.41
CA PHE A 316 -11.22 4.91 16.42
C PHE A 316 -11.75 3.77 17.27
N SER A 317 -11.27 2.54 17.07
CA SER A 317 -11.66 1.42 17.92
C SER A 317 -11.00 1.56 19.31
N THR A 318 -11.79 1.36 20.37
CA THR A 318 -11.33 1.41 21.77
C THR A 318 -10.66 0.11 22.23
N ALA A 319 -10.51 -0.89 21.37
CA ALA A 319 -9.81 -2.16 21.62
C ALA A 319 -8.36 -2.03 21.15
N GLN A 320 -7.48 -1.59 22.03
CA GLN A 320 -6.02 -1.76 21.92
C GLN A 320 -5.60 -2.92 22.80
#